data_5d2bfd910ba5a9d9d2efa4f35254f1b5
#
_entry.id   5d2bfd910ba5a9d9d2efa4f35254f1b5
#
_cell.length_a   1.000
_cell.length_b   1.000
_cell.length_c   1.000
_cell.angle_alpha   90.00
_cell.angle_beta   90.00
_cell.angle_gamma   90.00
#
_symmetry.space_group_name_H-M   'P 1'
#
loop_
_entity.id
_entity.type
_entity.pdbx_description
1 polymer ?
#
loop_
_entity_poly.entity_id
_entity_poly.type
_entity_poly.pdbx_seq_one_letter_code
_entity_poly.pdbx_strand_id
1 'polypeptide(L)'
;LHLAWDGLVIHADNPWWQTHYPPSGFGCECYVTAYSLDELQAMGKSGPDEPPPGRMRNIVFHGEVVQVPEGIDPGWNYAPGRAAFENQVQLTLEKTAPLPAEPAARMNRQLLDEQRVEEALQRSWTSWLDEVVAEPVVRGSARNVGTLSPETV
;
A
#
# COMPACT_ATOMS: atom_id res chain seq x y z
N LEU A 1 -0.42 -16.66 -9.70
CA LEU A 1 0.64 -16.10 -8.85
C LEU A 1 0.09 -15.62 -7.52
N HIS A 2 -1.04 -14.89 -7.49
CA HIS A 2 -1.63 -14.36 -6.25
C HIS A 2 -2.00 -15.46 -5.24
N LEU A 3 -2.39 -16.63 -5.70
CA LEU A 3 -2.60 -17.80 -4.84
C LEU A 3 -1.33 -18.22 -4.05
N ALA A 4 -0.15 -17.93 -4.61
CA ALA A 4 1.11 -18.20 -3.92
C ALA A 4 1.40 -17.20 -2.78
N TRP A 5 0.68 -16.09 -2.76
CA TRP A 5 0.77 -15.08 -1.70
C TRP A 5 -0.32 -15.23 -0.64
N ASP A 6 -1.28 -16.12 -0.87
CA ASP A 6 -2.34 -16.40 0.10
C ASP A 6 -1.75 -16.96 1.40
N GLY A 7 -2.15 -16.38 2.51
CA GLY A 7 -1.63 -16.74 3.83
C GLY A 7 -0.27 -16.16 4.20
N LEU A 8 0.39 -15.38 3.31
CA LEU A 8 1.58 -14.63 3.70
C LEU A 8 1.20 -13.48 4.63
N VAL A 9 1.94 -13.35 5.71
CA VAL A 9 1.81 -12.25 6.66
C VAL A 9 3.13 -11.48 6.67
N ILE A 10 3.13 -10.33 6.04
CA ILE A 10 4.33 -9.50 5.83
C ILE A 10 4.24 -8.29 6.76
N HIS A 11 5.38 -7.87 7.34
CA HIS A 11 5.42 -6.70 8.22
C HIS A 11 4.81 -5.47 7.53
N ALA A 12 4.05 -4.66 8.28
CA ALA A 12 3.31 -3.52 7.73
C ALA A 12 4.21 -2.51 7.00
N ASP A 13 5.41 -2.29 7.53
CA ASP A 13 6.37 -1.32 6.98
C ASP A 13 7.27 -1.91 5.89
N ASN A 14 7.03 -3.17 5.49
CA ASN A 14 7.85 -3.79 4.46
C ASN A 14 7.65 -3.08 3.11
N PRO A 15 8.75 -2.70 2.41
CA PRO A 15 8.69 -2.03 1.11
C PRO A 15 7.93 -2.80 0.03
N TRP A 16 7.76 -4.10 0.19
CA TRP A 16 6.99 -4.96 -0.71
C TRP A 16 5.57 -4.42 -0.94
N TRP A 17 4.94 -3.85 0.09
CA TRP A 17 3.60 -3.26 0.03
C TRP A 17 3.50 -2.04 -0.89
N GLN A 18 4.61 -1.38 -1.20
CA GLN A 18 4.60 -0.21 -2.07
C GLN A 18 4.21 -0.56 -3.51
N THR A 19 4.46 -1.79 -3.93
CA THR A 19 4.20 -2.24 -5.30
C THR A 19 3.23 -3.43 -5.40
N HIS A 20 2.96 -4.12 -4.30
CA HIS A 20 2.15 -5.34 -4.27
C HIS A 20 0.89 -5.21 -3.41
N TYR A 21 0.50 -3.98 -3.09
CA TYR A 21 -0.76 -3.75 -2.36
C TYR A 21 -1.95 -4.00 -3.32
N PRO A 22 -2.91 -4.87 -2.96
CA PRO A 22 -4.05 -5.14 -3.84
C PRO A 22 -4.97 -3.91 -4.01
N PRO A 23 -5.68 -3.83 -5.15
CA PRO A 23 -5.74 -4.80 -6.23
C PRO A 23 -4.51 -4.77 -7.13
N SER A 24 -4.11 -5.92 -7.69
CA SER A 24 -2.91 -6.08 -8.51
C SER A 24 -3.19 -6.11 -10.01
N GLY A 25 -4.44 -5.91 -10.43
CA GLY A 25 -4.89 -5.93 -11.81
C GLY A 25 -6.41 -5.92 -11.92
N PHE A 26 -6.93 -5.89 -13.14
CA PHE A 26 -8.38 -6.00 -13.39
C PHE A 26 -8.91 -7.37 -12.97
N GLY A 27 -10.03 -7.37 -12.21
CA GLY A 27 -10.62 -8.59 -11.67
C GLY A 27 -9.83 -9.22 -10.53
N CYS A 28 -8.88 -8.49 -9.95
CA CYS A 28 -8.20 -8.92 -8.74
C CYS A 28 -9.13 -8.77 -7.53
N GLU A 29 -9.44 -9.89 -6.89
CA GLU A 29 -10.28 -9.98 -5.69
C GLU A 29 -9.44 -10.16 -4.41
N CYS A 30 -8.13 -9.91 -4.47
CA CYS A 30 -7.25 -9.97 -3.32
C CYS A 30 -7.51 -8.80 -2.37
N TYR A 31 -7.40 -9.06 -1.09
CA TYR A 31 -7.47 -8.05 -0.03
C TYR A 31 -6.41 -8.29 1.04
N VAL A 32 -6.21 -7.31 1.88
CA VAL A 32 -5.25 -7.34 2.98
C VAL A 32 -6.00 -7.27 4.31
N THR A 33 -5.62 -8.11 5.26
CA THR A 33 -6.13 -8.10 6.63
C THR A 33 -4.97 -7.79 7.58
N ALA A 34 -5.20 -6.96 8.58
CA ALA A 34 -4.23 -6.71 9.63
C ALA A 34 -4.36 -7.77 10.75
N TYR A 35 -3.24 -8.22 11.27
CA TYR A 35 -3.17 -9.15 12.38
C TYR A 35 -2.24 -8.58 13.45
N SER A 36 -2.57 -8.82 14.71
CA SER A 36 -1.66 -8.65 15.84
C SER A 36 -0.69 -9.84 15.93
N LEU A 37 0.37 -9.69 16.70
CA LEU A 37 1.31 -10.79 16.94
C LEU A 37 0.64 -11.98 17.63
N ASP A 38 -0.29 -11.74 18.55
CA ASP A 38 -1.04 -12.79 19.24
C ASP A 38 -1.88 -13.62 18.26
N GLU A 39 -2.56 -12.95 17.31
CA GLU A 39 -3.31 -13.63 16.25
C GLU A 39 -2.39 -14.41 15.33
N LEU A 40 -1.20 -13.86 15.04
CA LEU A 40 -0.19 -14.54 14.23
C LEU A 40 0.29 -15.82 14.93
N GLN A 41 0.56 -15.77 16.23
CA GLN A 41 0.92 -16.94 17.04
C GLN A 41 -0.21 -17.95 17.10
N ALA A 42 -1.46 -17.50 17.22
CA ALA A 42 -2.64 -18.38 17.19
C ALA A 42 -2.77 -19.09 15.82
N MET A 43 -2.30 -18.49 14.75
CA MET A 43 -2.19 -19.11 13.41
C MET A 43 -1.00 -20.07 13.29
N GLY A 44 -0.19 -20.22 14.33
CA GLY A 44 0.99 -21.09 14.35
C GLY A 44 2.24 -20.48 13.71
N LYS A 45 2.25 -19.16 13.50
CA LYS A 45 3.41 -18.43 12.96
C LYS A 45 4.21 -17.83 14.12
N SER A 46 5.54 -17.89 14.05
CA SER A 46 6.45 -17.30 15.04
C SER A 46 6.72 -15.81 14.81
N GLY A 47 6.35 -15.29 13.65
CA GLY A 47 6.56 -13.92 13.24
C GLY A 47 6.09 -13.68 11.81
N PRO A 48 6.28 -12.46 11.27
CA PRO A 48 6.01 -12.14 9.88
C PRO A 48 6.84 -13.02 8.92
N ASP A 49 6.25 -13.30 7.78
CA ASP A 49 6.93 -14.00 6.70
C ASP A 49 7.85 -13.05 5.93
N GLU A 50 8.92 -13.59 5.34
CA GLU A 50 9.69 -12.86 4.35
C GLU A 50 8.91 -12.73 3.04
N PRO A 51 8.90 -11.55 2.42
CA PRO A 51 8.23 -11.36 1.15
C PRO A 51 8.89 -12.21 0.06
N PRO A 52 8.13 -12.69 -0.93
CA PRO A 52 8.71 -13.37 -2.08
C PRO A 52 9.73 -12.49 -2.80
N PRO A 53 10.77 -13.09 -3.40
CA PRO A 53 11.76 -12.33 -4.14
C PRO A 53 11.10 -11.52 -5.26
N GLY A 54 11.38 -10.22 -5.30
CA GLY A 54 10.83 -9.29 -6.28
C GLY A 54 11.39 -9.57 -7.69
N ARG A 55 10.66 -10.36 -8.47
CA ARG A 55 10.98 -10.58 -9.88
C ARG A 55 10.28 -9.53 -10.72
N MET A 56 11.00 -8.96 -11.69
CA MET A 56 10.45 -8.02 -12.65
C MET A 56 10.23 -8.72 -13.98
N ARG A 57 9.15 -8.37 -14.68
CA ARG A 57 8.85 -8.83 -16.03
C ARG A 57 8.68 -7.65 -16.98
N ASN A 58 9.08 -7.85 -18.22
CA ASN A 58 8.83 -6.89 -19.30
C ASN A 58 7.55 -7.30 -20.03
N ILE A 59 6.63 -6.36 -20.20
CA ILE A 59 5.41 -6.59 -20.98
C ILE A 59 5.18 -5.42 -21.93
N VAL A 60 4.47 -5.69 -23.03
CA VAL A 60 4.03 -4.63 -23.95
C VAL A 60 2.71 -4.06 -23.43
N PHE A 61 2.69 -2.78 -23.13
CA PHE A 61 1.51 -2.05 -22.68
C PHE A 61 1.37 -0.76 -23.49
N HIS A 62 0.22 -0.57 -24.15
CA HIS A 62 -0.02 0.54 -25.10
C HIS A 62 1.07 0.71 -26.16
N GLY A 63 1.69 -0.38 -26.62
CA GLY A 63 2.73 -0.37 -27.64
C GLY A 63 4.15 -0.11 -27.13
N GLU A 64 4.32 0.13 -25.83
CA GLU A 64 5.61 0.33 -25.18
C GLU A 64 5.96 -0.86 -24.29
N VAL A 65 7.26 -1.15 -24.17
CA VAL A 65 7.75 -2.15 -23.22
C VAL A 65 7.88 -1.52 -21.86
N VAL A 66 7.06 -1.97 -20.90
CA VAL A 66 7.10 -1.53 -19.51
C VAL A 66 7.58 -2.66 -18.62
N GLN A 67 8.29 -2.31 -17.55
CA GLN A 67 8.77 -3.24 -16.54
C GLN A 67 7.86 -3.18 -15.33
N VAL A 68 7.30 -4.31 -14.93
CA VAL A 68 6.40 -4.43 -13.77
C VAL A 68 6.80 -5.63 -12.91
N PRO A 69 6.48 -5.61 -11.60
CA PRO A 69 6.66 -6.78 -10.75
C PRO A 69 5.86 -7.98 -11.29
N GLU A 70 6.41 -9.16 -11.12
CA GLU A 70 5.73 -10.40 -11.50
C GLU A 70 4.43 -10.55 -10.68
N GLY A 71 3.30 -10.78 -11.35
CA GLY A 71 1.97 -10.86 -10.73
C GLY A 71 1.21 -9.54 -10.66
N ILE A 72 1.84 -8.42 -10.98
CA ILE A 72 1.19 -7.10 -11.00
C ILE A 72 0.98 -6.65 -12.45
N ASP A 73 -0.20 -6.14 -12.75
CA ASP A 73 -0.47 -5.58 -14.07
C ASP A 73 0.04 -4.13 -14.19
N PRO A 74 0.37 -3.66 -15.40
CA PRO A 74 0.80 -2.29 -15.61
C PRO A 74 -0.19 -1.28 -15.06
N GLY A 75 0.31 -0.30 -14.31
CA GLY A 75 -0.52 0.71 -13.67
C GLY A 75 -1.13 0.28 -12.32
N TRP A 76 -0.84 -0.94 -11.83
CA TRP A 76 -1.31 -1.42 -10.53
C TRP A 76 -0.18 -1.61 -9.49
N ASN A 77 1.04 -1.31 -9.88
CA ASN A 77 2.25 -1.47 -9.04
C ASN A 77 2.44 -0.28 -8.07
N TYR A 78 1.43 0.03 -7.29
CA TYR A 78 1.46 1.14 -6.31
C TYR A 78 0.60 0.83 -5.08
N ALA A 79 0.86 1.53 -3.98
CA ALA A 79 -0.01 1.54 -2.80
C ALA A 79 -1.04 2.68 -2.95
N PRO A 80 -2.35 2.39 -3.04
CA PRO A 80 -3.37 3.41 -3.37
C PRO A 80 -3.38 4.63 -2.47
N GLY A 81 -3.21 4.46 -1.17
CA GLY A 81 -3.22 5.57 -0.21
C GLY A 81 -2.06 6.54 -0.43
N ARG A 82 -0.85 6.00 -0.66
CA ARG A 82 0.34 6.81 -0.94
C ARG A 82 0.26 7.50 -2.29
N ALA A 83 -0.17 6.77 -3.33
CA ALA A 83 -0.30 7.32 -4.66
C ALA A 83 -1.35 8.44 -4.74
N ALA A 84 -2.46 8.33 -4.01
CA ALA A 84 -3.46 9.39 -3.93
C ALA A 84 -2.86 10.68 -3.36
N PHE A 85 -2.06 10.57 -2.31
CA PHE A 85 -1.39 11.72 -1.71
C PHE A 85 -0.34 12.34 -2.63
N GLU A 86 0.54 11.52 -3.22
CA GLU A 86 1.56 11.99 -4.19
C GLU A 86 0.92 12.68 -5.40
N ASN A 87 -0.18 12.16 -5.92
CA ASN A 87 -0.95 12.79 -6.99
C ASN A 87 -1.55 14.13 -6.56
N GLN A 88 -2.07 14.25 -5.35
CA GLN A 88 -2.60 15.52 -4.83
C GLN A 88 -1.51 16.57 -4.73
N VAL A 89 -0.33 16.22 -4.24
CA VAL A 89 0.84 17.10 -4.19
C VAL A 89 1.22 17.56 -5.60
N GLN A 90 1.38 16.61 -6.52
CA GLN A 90 1.77 16.89 -7.90
C GLN A 90 0.78 17.81 -8.61
N LEU A 91 -0.52 17.52 -8.53
CA LEU A 91 -1.58 18.35 -9.11
C LEU A 91 -1.61 19.76 -8.51
N THR A 92 -1.32 19.90 -7.23
CA THR A 92 -1.26 21.23 -6.59
C THR A 92 -0.08 22.02 -7.11
N LEU A 93 1.09 21.40 -7.21
CA LEU A 93 2.29 22.05 -7.77
C LEU A 93 2.09 22.47 -9.22
N GLU A 94 1.49 21.62 -10.05
CA GLU A 94 1.17 21.94 -11.45
C GLU A 94 0.19 23.12 -11.57
N LYS A 95 -0.86 23.14 -10.74
CA LYS A 95 -1.84 24.24 -10.73
C LYS A 95 -1.27 25.55 -10.19
N THR A 96 -0.30 25.49 -9.30
CA THR A 96 0.33 26.68 -8.73
C THR A 96 1.49 27.21 -9.57
N ALA A 97 2.08 26.41 -10.44
CA ALA A 97 3.21 26.81 -11.30
C ALA A 97 2.95 28.07 -12.14
N PRO A 98 1.77 28.28 -12.77
CA PRO A 98 1.49 29.50 -13.54
C PRO A 98 1.09 30.72 -12.69
N LEU A 99 0.93 30.58 -11.38
CA LEU A 99 0.50 31.65 -10.49
C LEU A 99 1.67 32.58 -10.12
N PRO A 100 1.39 33.87 -9.79
CA PRO A 100 2.39 34.74 -9.16
C PRO A 100 2.96 34.09 -7.88
N ALA A 101 4.20 34.46 -7.54
CA ALA A 101 4.95 33.78 -6.46
C ALA A 101 4.24 33.80 -5.09
N GLU A 102 3.56 34.89 -4.71
CA GLU A 102 2.88 34.97 -3.41
C GLU A 102 1.68 34.01 -3.27
N PRO A 103 0.66 34.01 -4.19
CA PRO A 103 -0.43 33.04 -4.09
C PRO A 103 0.05 31.61 -4.24
N ALA A 104 1.01 31.32 -5.10
CA ALA A 104 1.61 29.98 -5.22
C ALA A 104 2.24 29.53 -3.89
N ALA A 105 3.05 30.39 -3.27
CA ALA A 105 3.69 30.10 -2.00
C ALA A 105 2.68 29.91 -0.84
N ARG A 106 1.54 30.59 -0.87
CA ARG A 106 0.48 30.42 0.12
C ARG A 106 -0.19 29.05 -0.01
N MET A 107 -0.57 28.67 -1.24
CA MET A 107 -1.19 27.37 -1.50
C MET A 107 -0.23 26.22 -1.20
N ASN A 108 1.03 26.33 -1.59
CA ASN A 108 2.03 25.30 -1.33
C ASN A 108 2.36 25.17 0.17
N ARG A 109 2.33 26.26 0.94
CA ARG A 109 2.47 26.20 2.40
C ARG A 109 1.31 25.45 3.06
N GLN A 110 0.08 25.70 2.64
CA GLN A 110 -1.08 24.98 3.16
C GLN A 110 -0.92 23.47 2.91
N LEU A 111 -0.54 23.07 1.71
CA LEU A 111 -0.30 21.66 1.37
C LEU A 111 0.81 21.03 2.23
N LEU A 112 1.92 21.77 2.46
CA LEU A 112 3.01 21.32 3.31
C LEU A 112 2.59 21.24 4.79
N ASP A 113 1.71 22.12 5.24
CA ASP A 113 1.18 22.06 6.61
C ASP A 113 0.23 20.87 6.78
N GLU A 114 -0.63 20.56 5.79
CA GLU A 114 -1.46 19.37 5.75
C GLU A 114 -0.60 18.09 5.77
N GLN A 115 0.47 18.06 4.96
CA GLN A 115 1.43 16.96 4.97
C GLN A 115 2.09 16.76 6.33
N ARG A 116 2.53 17.84 6.96
CA ARG A 116 3.14 17.77 8.31
C ARG A 116 2.16 17.29 9.37
N VAL A 117 0.90 17.67 9.26
CA VAL A 117 -0.17 17.17 10.14
C VAL A 117 -0.37 15.69 9.94
N GLU A 118 -0.44 15.22 8.70
CA GLU A 118 -0.58 13.79 8.39
C GLU A 118 0.62 12.98 8.91
N GLU A 119 1.84 13.45 8.65
CA GLU A 119 3.06 12.81 9.18
C GLU A 119 3.11 12.82 10.72
N ALA A 120 2.59 13.88 11.36
CA ALA A 120 2.51 13.96 12.82
C ALA A 120 1.46 13.00 13.38
N LEU A 121 0.30 12.88 12.72
CA LEU A 121 -0.74 11.92 13.06
C LEU A 121 -0.24 10.48 12.90
N GLN A 122 0.43 10.18 11.81
CA GLN A 122 1.04 8.87 11.56
C GLN A 122 2.06 8.50 12.65
N ARG A 123 2.96 9.44 13.00
CA ARG A 123 3.93 9.23 14.08
C ARG A 123 3.26 9.06 15.44
N SER A 124 2.25 9.86 15.74
CA SER A 124 1.48 9.75 16.97
C SER A 124 0.73 8.42 17.05
N TRP A 125 0.16 7.97 15.95
CA TRP A 125 -0.52 6.68 15.84
C TRP A 125 0.46 5.51 16.03
N THR A 126 1.63 5.56 15.39
CA THR A 126 2.66 4.54 15.54
C THR A 126 3.17 4.48 16.98
N SER A 127 3.45 5.65 17.60
CA SER A 127 3.87 5.73 19.01
C SER A 127 2.80 5.21 19.95
N TRP A 128 1.52 5.51 19.70
CA TRP A 128 0.41 4.98 20.48
C TRP A 128 0.26 3.47 20.33
N LEU A 129 0.44 2.94 19.11
CA LEU A 129 0.45 1.50 18.88
C LEU A 129 1.59 0.81 19.62
N ASP A 130 2.79 1.40 19.63
CA ASP A 130 3.95 0.89 20.38
C ASP A 130 3.73 0.92 21.91
N GLU A 131 2.95 1.88 22.39
CA GLU A 131 2.64 2.06 23.82
C GLU A 131 1.50 1.16 24.32
N VAL A 132 0.45 0.99 23.51
CA VAL A 132 -0.80 0.31 23.90
C VAL A 132 -0.79 -1.16 23.44
N VAL A 133 -0.22 -1.43 22.29
CA VAL A 133 0.02 -2.77 21.77
C VAL A 133 1.50 -3.03 22.00
N ALA A 134 1.84 -3.66 23.11
CA ALA A 134 3.23 -3.94 23.50
C ALA A 134 4.01 -4.81 22.47
N GLU A 135 3.50 -4.91 21.26
CA GLU A 135 3.98 -5.73 20.15
C GLU A 135 3.71 -5.04 18.80
N PRO A 136 4.62 -5.13 17.83
CA PRO A 136 4.46 -4.51 16.52
C PRO A 136 3.23 -5.06 15.78
N VAL A 137 2.43 -4.17 15.25
CA VAL A 137 1.29 -4.53 14.40
C VAL A 137 1.79 -5.05 13.05
N VAL A 138 1.36 -6.22 12.68
CA VAL A 138 1.69 -6.85 11.40
C VAL A 138 0.52 -6.66 10.45
N ARG A 139 0.75 -6.15 9.26
CA ARG A 139 -0.27 -6.08 8.21
C ARG A 139 -0.18 -7.29 7.30
N GLY A 140 -1.30 -7.97 7.19
CA GLY A 140 -1.81 -8.61 6.03
C GLY A 140 -1.33 -9.95 5.60
N SER A 141 -2.29 -10.80 5.32
CA SER A 141 -2.15 -11.79 4.27
C SER A 141 -2.93 -11.34 3.03
N ALA A 142 -2.34 -11.46 1.84
CA ALA A 142 -3.12 -11.35 0.63
C ALA A 142 -3.98 -12.61 0.51
N ARG A 143 -5.29 -12.49 0.75
CA ARG A 143 -6.23 -13.56 0.48
C ARG A 143 -6.92 -13.32 -0.84
N ASN A 144 -6.92 -14.32 -1.68
CA ASN A 144 -7.84 -14.39 -2.81
C ASN A 144 -9.21 -14.79 -2.24
N VAL A 145 -10.17 -13.86 -2.27
CA VAL A 145 -11.58 -14.21 -2.02
C VAL A 145 -12.04 -14.90 -3.28
N GLY A 146 -11.91 -16.22 -3.33
CA GLY A 146 -12.63 -17.00 -4.33
C GLY A 146 -14.10 -16.59 -4.31
N THR A 147 -14.73 -16.53 -5.47
CA THR A 147 -16.16 -16.26 -5.66
C THR A 147 -16.97 -16.82 -4.50
N LEU A 148 -17.60 -15.92 -3.73
CA LEU A 148 -18.59 -16.35 -2.73
C LEU A 148 -19.59 -17.24 -3.46
N SER A 149 -19.61 -18.52 -3.11
CA SER A 149 -20.65 -19.38 -3.63
C SER A 149 -21.99 -18.85 -3.12
N PRO A 150 -23.06 -18.88 -3.94
CA PRO A 150 -24.39 -18.36 -3.54
C PRO A 150 -25.01 -19.03 -2.31
N GLU A 151 -24.35 -20.02 -1.75
CA GLU A 151 -24.81 -20.78 -0.57
C GLU A 151 -24.38 -20.17 0.77
N THR A 152 -23.65 -19.02 0.76
CA THR A 152 -23.09 -18.38 1.98
C THR A 152 -23.74 -17.01 2.27
N VAL A 153 -24.91 -16.71 1.70
CA VAL A 153 -25.71 -15.53 2.02
C VAL A 153 -26.93 -15.93 2.82
#